data_d46863d1014ac30b94c43834305e6e95
#
_entry.id   d46863d1014ac30b94c43834305e6e95
#
_cell.length_a   1.000
_cell.length_b   1.000
_cell.length_c   1.000
_cell.angle_alpha   90.00
_cell.angle_beta   90.00
_cell.angle_gamma   90.00
#
_symmetry.space_group_name_H-M   'P 1'
#
loop_
_entity.id
_entity.type
_entity.pdbx_description
1 polymer ?
#
loop_
_entity_poly.entity_id
_entity_poly.type
_entity_poly.pdbx_seq_one_letter_code
_entity_poly.pdbx_strand_id
1 'polypeptide(L)'
;MSSKIYLWIEDRKGKAGYLFWDSLLKHLFPNLVVESKKNSSGLLKAVRDLENAKNRYVIVFDNSFDNIQAVMERKLLKQYADNRENVVLMDIICFEYILLEFKSLIDWIYAPDDEFLKKRAKVILAREELIGAIENGNMNYKDIKEIVDYDEHIDEHNVEQLSAKLLFDLTRNTGFEVSKGRIGDCWIRSCCEWKNRMDNDICGLDHKGKLSVWSKMKHIYEGTCLKKQFQGAGLEAAL
;
A
#
# COMPACT_ATOMS: atom_id res chain seq x y z
N MET A 1 -22.31 -25.38 1.25
CA MET A 1 -21.79 -24.10 0.68
C MET A 1 -20.37 -23.96 1.17
N SER A 2 -19.40 -23.75 0.29
CA SER A 2 -18.01 -23.55 0.66
C SER A 2 -17.85 -22.24 1.46
N SER A 3 -17.00 -22.23 2.47
CA SER A 3 -16.61 -21.05 3.21
C SER A 3 -15.96 -20.05 2.25
N LYS A 4 -16.37 -18.78 2.30
CA LYS A 4 -15.75 -17.69 1.53
C LYS A 4 -14.72 -16.99 2.40
N ILE A 5 -13.69 -16.44 1.75
CA ILE A 5 -12.69 -15.63 2.42
C ILE A 5 -12.81 -14.20 1.91
N TYR A 6 -12.93 -13.26 2.83
CA TYR A 6 -13.07 -11.84 2.52
C TYR A 6 -11.85 -11.06 3.00
N LEU A 7 -11.38 -10.13 2.19
CA LEU A 7 -10.49 -9.07 2.61
C LEU A 7 -11.32 -7.81 2.85
N TRP A 8 -11.43 -7.39 4.10
CA TRP A 8 -12.11 -6.16 4.48
C TRP A 8 -11.12 -5.01 4.64
N ILE A 9 -11.39 -3.93 3.93
CA ILE A 9 -10.55 -2.73 3.92
C ILE A 9 -11.38 -1.48 4.20
N GLU A 10 -10.75 -0.44 4.68
CA GLU A 10 -11.39 0.85 4.95
C GLU A 10 -11.53 1.73 3.70
N ASP A 11 -10.73 1.49 2.67
CA ASP A 11 -10.77 2.28 1.43
C ASP A 11 -12.09 2.19 0.70
N ARG A 12 -12.53 3.34 0.17
CA ARG A 12 -13.72 3.41 -0.69
C ARG A 12 -13.43 2.81 -2.06
N LYS A 13 -14.45 2.15 -2.65
CA LYS A 13 -14.37 1.65 -4.03
C LYS A 13 -13.94 2.76 -4.98
N GLY A 14 -13.01 2.44 -5.88
CA GLY A 14 -12.46 3.38 -6.86
C GLY A 14 -11.33 4.29 -6.35
N LYS A 15 -10.97 4.23 -5.07
CA LYS A 15 -9.79 4.90 -4.54
C LYS A 15 -8.54 4.04 -4.71
N ALA A 16 -7.37 4.66 -4.61
CA ALA A 16 -6.08 4.02 -4.86
C ALA A 16 -5.89 2.73 -4.07
N GLY A 17 -6.08 2.75 -2.76
CA GLY A 17 -5.94 1.56 -1.93
C GLY A 17 -6.89 0.44 -2.33
N TYR A 18 -8.18 0.75 -2.57
CA TYR A 18 -9.12 -0.27 -3.06
C TYR A 18 -8.67 -0.90 -4.39
N LEU A 19 -8.24 -0.07 -5.34
CA LEU A 19 -7.80 -0.55 -6.67
C LEU A 19 -6.57 -1.43 -6.56
N PHE A 20 -5.64 -1.08 -5.68
CA PHE A 20 -4.46 -1.89 -5.39
C PHE A 20 -4.86 -3.26 -4.82
N TRP A 21 -5.67 -3.30 -3.76
CA TRP A 21 -6.11 -4.55 -3.13
C TRP A 21 -6.94 -5.42 -4.08
N ASP A 22 -7.85 -4.82 -4.83
CA ASP A 22 -8.66 -5.53 -5.83
C ASP A 22 -7.77 -6.15 -6.92
N SER A 23 -6.75 -5.42 -7.39
CA SER A 23 -5.79 -5.92 -8.38
C SER A 23 -4.93 -7.05 -7.81
N LEU A 24 -4.41 -6.89 -6.59
CA LEU A 24 -3.61 -7.92 -5.92
C LEU A 24 -4.40 -9.22 -5.75
N LEU A 25 -5.63 -9.13 -5.24
CA LEU A 25 -6.46 -10.30 -5.00
C LEU A 25 -6.87 -11.00 -6.29
N LYS A 26 -7.29 -10.26 -7.31
CA LYS A 26 -7.67 -10.84 -8.60
C LYS A 26 -6.57 -11.68 -9.23
N HIS A 27 -5.33 -11.27 -9.04
CA HIS A 27 -4.19 -11.90 -9.69
C HIS A 27 -3.50 -12.97 -8.85
N LEU A 28 -3.46 -12.81 -7.52
CA LEU A 28 -2.72 -13.71 -6.66
C LEU A 28 -3.59 -14.54 -5.70
N PHE A 29 -4.80 -14.09 -5.44
CA PHE A 29 -5.70 -14.75 -4.48
C PHE A 29 -7.14 -14.81 -5.02
N PRO A 30 -7.38 -15.54 -6.13
CA PRO A 30 -8.68 -15.52 -6.84
C PRO A 30 -9.85 -16.02 -6.00
N ASN A 31 -9.57 -16.73 -4.90
CA ASN A 31 -10.59 -17.23 -3.97
C ASN A 31 -10.98 -16.22 -2.88
N LEU A 32 -10.31 -15.07 -2.82
CA LEU A 32 -10.61 -13.99 -1.88
C LEU A 32 -11.48 -12.91 -2.56
N VAL A 33 -12.36 -12.32 -1.76
CA VAL A 33 -13.22 -11.22 -2.20
C VAL A 33 -12.87 -9.96 -1.42
N VAL A 34 -12.48 -8.88 -2.12
CA VAL A 34 -12.27 -7.58 -1.46
C VAL A 34 -13.59 -6.88 -1.19
N GLU A 35 -13.78 -6.42 0.03
CA GLU A 35 -14.93 -5.61 0.43
C GLU A 35 -14.50 -4.32 1.13
N SER A 36 -14.94 -3.20 0.56
CA SER A 36 -14.79 -1.88 1.18
C SER A 36 -15.76 -1.69 2.32
N LYS A 37 -15.27 -1.25 3.47
CA LYS A 37 -16.08 -0.79 4.61
C LYS A 37 -16.17 0.74 4.66
N LYS A 38 -15.61 1.43 3.66
CA LYS A 38 -15.69 2.88 3.36
C LYS A 38 -14.85 3.80 4.25
N ASN A 39 -14.56 3.43 5.47
CA ASN A 39 -13.72 4.15 6.43
C ASN A 39 -13.47 3.28 7.68
N SER A 40 -12.58 3.75 8.55
CA SER A 40 -12.21 3.10 9.82
C SER A 40 -13.42 2.76 10.70
N SER A 41 -14.32 3.71 10.89
CA SER A 41 -15.54 3.51 11.71
C SER A 41 -16.47 2.45 11.12
N GLY A 42 -16.59 2.40 9.78
CA GLY A 42 -17.36 1.38 9.08
C GLY A 42 -16.76 -0.01 9.23
N LEU A 43 -15.43 -0.09 9.18
CA LEU A 43 -14.68 -1.33 9.38
C LEU A 43 -14.82 -1.84 10.83
N LEU A 44 -14.62 -0.97 11.82
CA LEU A 44 -14.83 -1.28 13.23
C LEU A 44 -16.25 -1.80 13.50
N LYS A 45 -17.26 -1.12 12.98
CA LYS A 45 -18.65 -1.53 13.10
C LYS A 45 -18.88 -2.91 12.47
N ALA A 46 -18.35 -3.13 11.25
CA ALA A 46 -18.52 -4.41 10.56
C ALA A 46 -17.91 -5.58 11.33
N VAL A 47 -16.72 -5.39 11.95
CA VAL A 47 -16.09 -6.43 12.76
C VAL A 47 -16.84 -6.63 14.09
N ARG A 48 -17.27 -5.56 14.75
CA ARG A 48 -18.05 -5.65 15.99
C ARG A 48 -19.35 -6.42 15.78
N ASP A 49 -20.09 -6.09 14.74
CA ASP A 49 -21.43 -6.61 14.45
C ASP A 49 -21.39 -7.92 13.61
N LEU A 50 -20.21 -8.52 13.45
CA LEU A 50 -20.04 -9.74 12.67
C LEU A 50 -20.67 -10.96 13.39
N GLU A 51 -21.72 -11.52 12.81
CA GLU A 51 -22.41 -12.71 13.31
C GLU A 51 -22.05 -14.00 12.53
N ASN A 52 -21.53 -13.85 11.30
CA ASN A 52 -21.26 -14.99 10.42
C ASN A 52 -19.97 -15.72 10.78
N ALA A 53 -20.08 -16.87 11.42
CA ALA A 53 -18.96 -17.73 11.76
C ALA A 53 -18.50 -18.67 10.63
N LYS A 54 -19.24 -18.75 9.52
CA LYS A 54 -18.92 -19.70 8.40
C LYS A 54 -17.87 -19.19 7.46
N ASN A 55 -17.77 -17.88 7.29
CA ASN A 55 -16.81 -17.22 6.42
C ASN A 55 -15.58 -16.80 7.21
N ARG A 56 -14.46 -16.64 6.50
CA ARG A 56 -13.22 -16.10 7.07
C ARG A 56 -13.05 -14.66 6.62
N TYR A 57 -12.54 -13.83 7.52
CA TYR A 57 -12.34 -12.41 7.30
C TYR A 57 -10.90 -12.02 7.62
N VAL A 58 -10.23 -11.46 6.64
CA VAL A 58 -8.92 -10.86 6.79
C VAL A 58 -9.11 -9.35 6.76
N ILE A 59 -8.63 -8.67 7.77
CA ILE A 59 -8.85 -7.24 7.97
C ILE A 59 -7.55 -6.50 7.67
N VAL A 60 -7.61 -5.52 6.77
CA VAL A 60 -6.58 -4.52 6.57
C VAL A 60 -7.08 -3.21 7.15
N PHE A 61 -6.38 -2.76 8.17
CA PHE A 61 -6.61 -1.50 8.85
C PHE A 61 -5.25 -0.83 9.06
N ASP A 62 -5.12 0.41 8.62
CA ASP A 62 -3.86 1.11 8.66
C ASP A 62 -3.30 1.23 10.09
N ASN A 63 -2.05 0.79 10.26
CA ASN A 63 -1.35 0.84 11.52
C ASN A 63 -0.53 2.12 11.66
N SER A 64 -1.22 3.25 11.73
CA SER A 64 -0.60 4.55 12.00
C SER A 64 -0.21 4.65 13.48
N PHE A 65 0.89 4.00 13.85
CA PHE A 65 1.35 3.85 15.25
C PHE A 65 1.74 5.17 15.93
N ASP A 66 1.86 6.24 15.18
CA ASP A 66 2.17 7.61 15.61
C ASP A 66 0.93 8.53 15.68
N ASN A 67 -0.25 8.00 15.35
CA ASN A 67 -1.52 8.69 15.49
C ASN A 67 -2.33 8.07 16.63
N ILE A 68 -2.52 8.80 17.72
CA ILE A 68 -3.18 8.31 18.94
C ILE A 68 -4.59 7.75 18.67
N GLN A 69 -5.37 8.42 17.83
CA GLN A 69 -6.72 7.96 17.50
C GLN A 69 -6.67 6.65 16.72
N ALA A 70 -5.82 6.55 15.69
CA ALA A 70 -5.64 5.34 14.91
C ALA A 70 -5.16 4.17 15.78
N VAL A 71 -4.23 4.41 16.70
CA VAL A 71 -3.77 3.40 17.68
C VAL A 71 -4.91 2.92 18.56
N MET A 72 -5.76 3.83 19.05
CA MET A 72 -6.92 3.44 19.88
C MET A 72 -7.96 2.64 19.08
N GLU A 73 -8.27 3.06 17.86
CA GLU A 73 -9.20 2.36 16.97
C GLU A 73 -8.67 0.97 16.61
N ARG A 74 -7.37 0.84 16.31
CA ARG A 74 -6.72 -0.44 16.05
C ARG A 74 -6.74 -1.36 17.26
N LYS A 75 -6.48 -0.83 18.46
CA LYS A 75 -6.57 -1.61 19.70
C LYS A 75 -7.98 -2.17 19.91
N LEU A 76 -9.01 -1.36 19.68
CA LEU A 76 -10.40 -1.78 19.77
C LEU A 76 -10.74 -2.82 18.69
N LEU A 77 -10.29 -2.63 17.46
CA LEU A 77 -10.45 -3.58 16.38
C LEU A 77 -9.81 -4.92 16.70
N LYS A 78 -8.60 -4.89 17.27
CA LYS A 78 -7.90 -6.10 17.71
C LYS A 78 -8.70 -6.84 18.79
N GLN A 79 -9.25 -6.15 19.78
CA GLN A 79 -10.12 -6.76 20.80
C GLN A 79 -11.33 -7.47 20.18
N TYR A 80 -11.95 -6.88 19.17
CA TYR A 80 -13.07 -7.52 18.47
C TYR A 80 -12.63 -8.72 17.63
N ALA A 81 -11.47 -8.66 17.00
CA ALA A 81 -10.91 -9.73 16.18
C ALA A 81 -10.45 -10.92 17.04
N ASP A 82 -9.73 -10.68 18.14
CA ASP A 82 -9.19 -11.72 19.03
C ASP A 82 -10.29 -12.61 19.67
N ASN A 83 -11.52 -12.11 19.73
CA ASN A 83 -12.67 -12.89 20.20
C ASN A 83 -13.31 -13.77 19.10
N ARG A 84 -12.71 -13.86 17.90
CA ARG A 84 -13.28 -14.57 16.76
C ARG A 84 -12.21 -15.37 16.00
N GLU A 85 -12.34 -16.68 15.98
CA GLU A 85 -11.41 -17.58 15.30
C GLU A 85 -11.37 -17.39 13.77
N ASN A 86 -12.43 -16.82 13.20
CA ASN A 86 -12.57 -16.61 11.76
C ASN A 86 -12.18 -15.21 11.30
N VAL A 87 -11.60 -14.38 12.17
CA VAL A 87 -11.15 -13.02 11.87
C VAL A 87 -9.64 -12.90 12.12
N VAL A 88 -8.91 -12.38 11.14
CA VAL A 88 -7.46 -12.13 11.24
C VAL A 88 -7.20 -10.67 10.89
N LEU A 89 -6.51 -9.95 11.77
CA LEU A 89 -6.06 -8.59 11.53
C LEU A 89 -4.63 -8.61 11.01
N MET A 90 -4.40 -8.05 9.82
CA MET A 90 -3.07 -7.90 9.24
C MET A 90 -2.35 -6.72 9.89
N ASP A 91 -1.03 -6.85 10.00
CA ASP A 91 -0.16 -5.79 10.51
C ASP A 91 0.49 -5.04 9.34
N ILE A 92 -0.24 -4.08 8.81
CA ILE A 92 0.16 -3.26 7.67
C ILE A 92 0.13 -1.79 8.11
N ILE A 93 1.20 -1.04 7.82
CA ILE A 93 1.29 0.38 8.18
C ILE A 93 0.22 1.17 7.41
N CYS A 94 0.36 1.21 6.10
CA CYS A 94 -0.65 1.72 5.16
C CYS A 94 -0.32 1.21 3.76
N PHE A 95 -1.26 1.34 2.84
CA PHE A 95 -1.08 0.91 1.46
C PHE A 95 0.07 1.67 0.76
N GLU A 96 0.20 2.96 1.01
CA GLU A 96 1.27 3.78 0.45
C GLU A 96 2.65 3.33 0.92
N TYR A 97 2.77 2.93 2.18
CA TYR A 97 4.02 2.41 2.71
C TYR A 97 4.42 1.08 2.06
N ILE A 98 3.46 0.18 1.78
CA ILE A 98 3.74 -1.06 1.04
C ILE A 98 4.42 -0.76 -0.30
N LEU A 99 3.89 0.21 -1.06
CA LEU A 99 4.47 0.60 -2.33
C LEU A 99 5.80 1.33 -2.16
N LEU A 100 5.94 2.12 -1.10
CA LEU A 100 7.16 2.86 -0.79
C LEU A 100 8.31 1.91 -0.41
N GLU A 101 8.06 0.88 0.41
CA GLU A 101 9.07 -0.12 0.81
C GLU A 101 9.47 -1.06 -0.33
N PHE A 102 8.68 -1.16 -1.40
CA PHE A 102 8.96 -2.01 -2.53
C PHE A 102 10.33 -1.70 -3.16
N LYS A 103 11.29 -2.61 -3.03
CA LYS A 103 12.70 -2.37 -3.39
C LYS A 103 12.91 -1.96 -4.84
N SER A 104 12.16 -2.59 -5.76
CA SER A 104 12.29 -2.29 -7.20
C SER A 104 11.48 -1.08 -7.65
N LEU A 105 10.84 -0.33 -6.75
CA LEU A 105 10.06 0.85 -7.10
C LEU A 105 10.87 1.83 -7.97
N ILE A 106 12.08 2.15 -7.51
CA ILE A 106 12.95 3.11 -8.22
C ILE A 106 13.28 2.61 -9.62
N ASP A 107 13.59 1.32 -9.76
CA ASP A 107 13.86 0.71 -11.06
C ASP A 107 12.66 0.75 -12.02
N TRP A 108 11.44 0.77 -11.50
CA TRP A 108 10.23 0.79 -12.33
C TRP A 108 9.86 2.18 -12.79
N ILE A 109 10.11 3.20 -11.97
CA ILE A 109 9.71 4.57 -12.25
C ILE A 109 10.80 5.40 -12.90
N TYR A 110 12.07 4.95 -12.87
CA TYR A 110 13.17 5.65 -13.50
C TYR A 110 13.73 4.85 -14.68
N ALA A 111 13.71 5.47 -15.84
CA ALA A 111 14.65 5.12 -16.89
C ALA A 111 16.07 5.45 -16.40
N PRO A 112 17.12 4.87 -17.01
CA PRO A 112 18.51 5.18 -16.67
C PRO A 112 18.89 6.60 -17.15
N ASP A 113 18.11 7.58 -16.76
CA ASP A 113 18.30 9.00 -17.06
C ASP A 113 18.72 9.70 -15.78
N ASP A 114 20.01 10.05 -15.74
CA ASP A 114 20.64 10.71 -14.60
C ASP A 114 19.96 12.03 -14.20
N GLU A 115 19.38 12.77 -15.15
CA GLU A 115 18.74 14.04 -14.85
C GLU A 115 17.49 13.84 -13.98
N PHE A 116 16.70 12.82 -14.29
CA PHE A 116 15.49 12.51 -13.54
C PHE A 116 15.81 12.00 -12.11
N LEU A 117 16.83 11.17 -12.00
CA LEU A 117 17.33 10.73 -10.70
C LEU A 117 17.82 11.91 -9.85
N LYS A 118 18.54 12.86 -10.45
CA LYS A 118 18.98 14.08 -9.77
C LYS A 118 17.83 14.93 -9.26
N LYS A 119 16.76 15.09 -10.03
CA LYS A 119 15.56 15.84 -9.63
C LYS A 119 14.85 15.23 -8.41
N ARG A 120 14.94 13.93 -8.22
CA ARG A 120 14.29 13.20 -7.12
C ARG A 120 15.24 12.67 -6.05
N ALA A 121 16.52 13.01 -6.13
CA ALA A 121 17.53 12.51 -5.20
C ALA A 121 17.16 12.73 -3.72
N LYS A 122 16.64 13.91 -3.39
CA LYS A 122 16.19 14.22 -2.01
C LYS A 122 15.03 13.32 -1.56
N VAL A 123 14.07 13.06 -2.45
CA VAL A 123 12.89 12.23 -2.14
C VAL A 123 13.30 10.76 -1.99
N ILE A 124 14.26 10.30 -2.81
CA ILE A 124 14.83 8.95 -2.70
C ILE A 124 15.54 8.79 -1.35
N LEU A 125 16.38 9.76 -0.98
CA LEU A 125 17.06 9.76 0.30
C LEU A 125 16.06 9.74 1.47
N ALA A 126 15.07 10.62 1.44
CA ALA A 126 14.02 10.67 2.46
C ALA A 126 13.22 9.36 2.57
N ARG A 127 12.98 8.68 1.45
CA ARG A 127 12.37 7.34 1.43
C ARG A 127 13.23 6.32 2.19
N GLU A 128 14.51 6.26 1.90
CA GLU A 128 15.42 5.31 2.57
C GLU A 128 15.50 5.61 4.08
N GLU A 129 15.57 6.88 4.46
CA GLU A 129 15.56 7.30 5.87
C GLU A 129 14.24 6.92 6.57
N LEU A 130 13.08 7.09 5.91
CA LEU A 130 11.80 6.68 6.48
C LEU A 130 11.71 5.17 6.69
N ILE A 131 12.13 4.38 5.71
CA ILE A 131 12.15 2.92 5.82
C ILE A 131 13.05 2.50 6.99
N GLY A 132 14.27 3.04 7.04
CA GLY A 132 15.21 2.76 8.13
C GLY A 132 14.68 3.19 9.50
N ALA A 133 14.02 4.35 9.60
CA ALA A 133 13.41 4.83 10.84
C ALA A 133 12.33 3.86 11.35
N ILE A 134 11.46 3.39 10.46
CA ILE A 134 10.40 2.44 10.80
C ILE A 134 10.98 1.09 11.22
N GLU A 135 11.95 0.55 10.49
CA GLU A 135 12.60 -0.73 10.81
C GLU A 135 13.31 -0.68 12.20
N ASN A 136 13.83 0.48 12.57
CA ASN A 136 14.50 0.69 13.86
C ASN A 136 13.57 1.18 14.97
N GLY A 137 12.27 1.32 14.70
CA GLY A 137 11.29 1.84 15.67
C GLY A 137 11.48 3.32 16.04
N ASN A 138 12.13 4.09 15.17
CA ASN A 138 12.32 5.54 15.35
C ASN A 138 11.14 6.31 14.76
N MET A 139 10.41 7.03 15.61
CA MET A 139 9.22 7.79 15.21
C MET A 139 9.51 9.30 15.01
N ASN A 140 10.76 9.72 15.07
CA ASN A 140 11.13 11.11 14.81
C ASN A 140 11.41 11.32 13.32
N TYR A 141 10.47 11.92 12.60
CA TYR A 141 10.56 12.17 11.16
C TYR A 141 11.03 13.59 10.81
N LYS A 142 11.52 14.36 11.77
CA LYS A 142 11.95 15.74 11.56
C LYS A 142 13.03 15.84 10.48
N ASP A 143 14.07 15.03 10.59
CA ASP A 143 15.18 15.01 9.65
C ASP A 143 14.72 14.65 8.22
N ILE A 144 13.76 13.73 8.10
CA ILE A 144 13.18 13.34 6.81
C ILE A 144 12.44 14.51 6.17
N LYS A 145 11.67 15.28 6.94
CA LYS A 145 10.96 16.47 6.45
C LYS A 145 11.93 17.57 6.01
N GLU A 146 13.03 17.76 6.74
CA GLU A 146 14.08 18.70 6.39
C GLU A 146 14.77 18.34 5.06
N ILE A 147 15.02 17.05 4.79
CA ILE A 147 15.62 16.59 3.53
C ILE A 147 14.78 17.00 2.33
N VAL A 148 13.46 16.88 2.41
CA VAL A 148 12.54 17.11 1.29
C VAL A 148 11.90 18.50 1.29
N ASP A 149 12.18 19.31 2.30
CA ASP A 149 11.64 20.67 2.46
C ASP A 149 10.09 20.65 2.39
N TYR A 150 9.46 19.72 3.10
CA TYR A 150 8.01 19.66 3.19
C TYR A 150 7.48 20.72 4.15
N ASP A 151 6.39 21.36 3.73
CA ASP A 151 5.79 22.39 4.51
C ASP A 151 5.14 21.86 5.82
N GLU A 152 4.77 22.79 6.70
CA GLU A 152 4.26 22.53 8.06
C GLU A 152 2.94 21.75 8.11
N HIS A 153 2.26 21.58 6.98
CA HIS A 153 0.96 20.87 6.93
C HIS A 153 1.08 19.36 7.05
N ILE A 154 2.29 18.80 6.93
CA ILE A 154 2.51 17.38 7.20
C ILE A 154 2.85 17.23 8.67
N ASP A 155 1.99 16.55 9.42
CA ASP A 155 2.20 16.24 10.82
C ASP A 155 3.53 15.49 10.98
N GLU A 156 4.35 15.93 11.93
CA GLU A 156 5.68 15.35 12.21
C GLU A 156 5.60 13.87 12.59
N HIS A 157 4.46 13.46 13.10
CA HIS A 157 4.23 12.13 13.66
C HIS A 157 3.20 11.32 12.85
N ASN A 158 3.01 11.61 11.57
CA ASN A 158 2.06 10.89 10.74
C ASN A 158 2.74 10.12 9.60
N VAL A 159 3.10 8.86 9.87
CA VAL A 159 3.75 7.97 8.92
C VAL A 159 2.93 7.77 7.64
N GLU A 160 1.61 7.71 7.73
CA GLU A 160 0.73 7.56 6.56
C GLU A 160 0.83 8.77 5.63
N GLN A 161 0.74 10.00 6.18
CA GLN A 161 0.82 11.22 5.38
C GLN A 161 2.20 11.37 4.73
N LEU A 162 3.26 11.09 5.48
CA LEU A 162 4.62 11.16 4.97
C LEU A 162 4.86 10.11 3.89
N SER A 163 4.42 8.88 4.09
CA SER A 163 4.48 7.82 3.08
C SER A 163 3.73 8.19 1.81
N ALA A 164 2.50 8.71 1.94
CA ALA A 164 1.69 9.13 0.80
C ALA A 164 2.36 10.27 0.02
N LYS A 165 2.94 11.25 0.72
CA LYS A 165 3.61 12.39 0.08
C LYS A 165 4.90 11.97 -0.64
N LEU A 166 5.74 11.17 0.02
CA LEU A 166 6.97 10.65 -0.61
C LEU A 166 6.64 9.78 -1.83
N LEU A 167 5.66 8.89 -1.71
CA LEU A 167 5.24 8.03 -2.82
C LEU A 167 4.72 8.86 -3.99
N PHE A 168 3.91 9.88 -3.75
CA PHE A 168 3.44 10.78 -4.78
C PHE A 168 4.60 11.51 -5.47
N ASP A 169 5.52 12.09 -4.71
CA ASP A 169 6.65 12.85 -5.27
C ASP A 169 7.63 11.94 -6.04
N LEU A 170 7.77 10.68 -5.63
CA LEU A 170 8.54 9.69 -6.39
C LEU A 170 7.86 9.29 -7.70
N THR A 171 6.55 9.06 -7.68
CA THR A 171 5.84 8.40 -8.78
C THR A 171 5.14 9.34 -9.75
N ARG A 172 4.98 10.62 -9.43
CA ARG A 172 4.29 11.59 -10.29
C ARG A 172 4.95 11.68 -11.66
N ASN A 173 4.15 11.77 -12.71
CA ASN A 173 4.57 11.84 -14.11
C ASN A 173 5.37 10.62 -14.59
N THR A 174 5.16 9.44 -14.00
CA THR A 174 5.88 8.22 -14.40
C THR A 174 4.95 7.12 -14.92
N GLY A 175 3.64 7.36 -14.91
CA GLY A 175 2.64 6.30 -15.14
C GLY A 175 2.39 5.41 -13.93
N PHE A 176 3.28 5.43 -12.94
CA PHE A 176 3.14 4.77 -11.63
C PHE A 176 2.67 5.74 -10.53
N GLU A 177 2.17 6.90 -10.89
CA GLU A 177 1.77 7.90 -9.91
C GLU A 177 0.69 7.37 -8.95
N VAL A 178 0.87 7.66 -7.67
CA VAL A 178 -0.06 7.30 -6.61
C VAL A 178 -0.38 8.52 -5.77
N SER A 179 -1.66 8.75 -5.56
CA SER A 179 -2.17 9.72 -4.61
C SER A 179 -3.33 9.09 -3.82
N LYS A 180 -3.77 9.72 -2.73
CA LYS A 180 -4.94 9.23 -1.94
C LYS A 180 -6.21 8.96 -2.78
N GLY A 181 -6.36 9.62 -3.92
CA GLY A 181 -7.51 9.49 -4.80
C GLY A 181 -7.30 8.64 -6.04
N ARG A 182 -6.07 8.39 -6.44
CA ARG A 182 -5.73 7.82 -7.74
C ARG A 182 -4.53 6.89 -7.67
N ILE A 183 -4.60 5.79 -8.38
CA ILE A 183 -3.47 4.93 -8.71
C ILE A 183 -3.25 4.98 -10.23
N GLY A 184 -2.01 5.15 -10.66
CA GLY A 184 -1.65 5.23 -12.07
C GLY A 184 -1.93 3.93 -12.81
N ASP A 185 -2.15 4.05 -14.13
CA ASP A 185 -2.51 2.90 -14.96
C ASP A 185 -1.42 1.81 -14.97
N CYS A 186 -0.16 2.20 -14.81
CA CYS A 186 0.94 1.23 -14.79
C CYS A 186 0.89 0.23 -13.62
N TRP A 187 0.17 0.51 -12.55
CA TRP A 187 -0.01 -0.44 -11.46
C TRP A 187 -1.03 -1.54 -11.77
N ILE A 188 -2.13 -1.17 -12.40
CA ILE A 188 -3.34 -1.99 -12.53
C ILE A 188 -3.65 -2.41 -13.96
N ARG A 189 -2.87 -1.97 -14.93
CA ARG A 189 -3.02 -2.33 -16.35
C ARG A 189 -1.75 -2.98 -16.89
N SER A 190 -1.88 -3.62 -18.05
CA SER A 190 -0.72 -4.10 -18.78
C SER A 190 0.19 -2.94 -19.19
N CYS A 191 1.48 -3.13 -19.07
CA CYS A 191 2.47 -2.11 -19.37
C CYS A 191 2.37 -1.65 -20.82
N CYS A 192 2.51 -0.34 -21.05
CA CYS A 192 2.48 0.31 -22.39
C CYS A 192 1.13 0.26 -23.13
N GLU A 193 0.04 -0.06 -22.48
CA GLU A 193 -1.30 0.26 -22.98
C GLU A 193 -1.68 1.73 -22.70
N TRP A 194 -0.83 2.46 -22.04
CA TRP A 194 -1.08 3.85 -21.68
C TRP A 194 -0.89 4.76 -22.90
N LYS A 195 -1.97 4.97 -23.62
CA LYS A 195 -2.02 5.70 -24.89
C LYS A 195 -1.78 7.22 -24.78
N ASN A 196 -1.95 7.77 -23.56
CA ASN A 196 -1.85 9.21 -23.31
C ASN A 196 -0.56 9.59 -22.58
N ARG A 197 0.48 8.77 -22.73
CA ARG A 197 1.78 9.04 -22.14
C ARG A 197 2.37 10.32 -22.74
N MET A 198 2.83 11.22 -21.88
CA MET A 198 3.51 12.44 -22.31
C MET A 198 4.95 12.11 -22.72
N ASP A 199 5.51 12.85 -23.67
CA ASP A 199 6.86 12.60 -24.21
C ASP A 199 7.97 12.63 -23.16
N ASN A 200 7.73 13.32 -22.04
CA ASN A 200 8.67 13.42 -20.92
C ASN A 200 8.38 12.41 -19.78
N ASP A 201 7.41 11.52 -19.96
CA ASP A 201 7.13 10.49 -18.95
C ASP A 201 8.18 9.37 -19.03
N ILE A 202 8.79 9.08 -17.91
CA ILE A 202 9.85 8.10 -17.80
C ILE A 202 9.30 6.82 -17.15
N CYS A 203 9.61 5.69 -17.78
CA CYS A 203 9.26 4.37 -17.28
C CYS A 203 10.44 3.41 -17.35
N GLY A 204 10.96 2.98 -16.22
CA GLY A 204 12.05 2.00 -16.15
C GLY A 204 11.72 0.66 -16.81
N LEU A 205 10.45 0.30 -16.94
CA LEU A 205 10.02 -0.95 -17.58
C LEU A 205 10.16 -0.94 -19.10
N ASP A 206 10.24 0.21 -19.76
CA ASP A 206 10.46 0.29 -21.21
C ASP A 206 11.80 -0.35 -21.60
N HIS A 207 12.78 -0.29 -20.73
CA HIS A 207 14.11 -0.85 -20.95
C HIS A 207 14.29 -2.29 -20.44
N LYS A 208 13.45 -2.72 -19.50
CA LYS A 208 13.52 -4.04 -18.86
C LYS A 208 12.48 -5.03 -19.39
N GLY A 209 11.67 -4.61 -20.35
CA GLY A 209 10.54 -5.39 -20.82
C GLY A 209 9.24 -5.08 -20.06
N LYS A 210 8.14 -5.30 -20.75
CA LYS A 210 6.80 -5.00 -20.25
C LYS A 210 6.35 -6.07 -19.26
N LEU A 211 5.91 -5.66 -18.09
CA LEU A 211 5.34 -6.56 -17.09
C LEU A 211 3.81 -6.61 -17.19
N SER A 212 3.26 -7.81 -17.16
CA SER A 212 1.82 -8.00 -16.95
C SER A 212 1.41 -7.51 -15.55
N VAL A 213 0.13 -7.24 -15.36
CA VAL A 213 -0.39 -6.89 -14.03
C VAL A 213 -0.12 -8.00 -13.01
N TRP A 214 -0.31 -9.26 -13.41
CA TRP A 214 0.02 -10.41 -12.57
C TRP A 214 1.49 -10.37 -12.12
N SER A 215 2.41 -10.16 -13.06
CA SER A 215 3.85 -10.10 -12.73
C SER A 215 4.18 -8.95 -11.79
N LYS A 216 3.59 -7.76 -12.02
CA LYS A 216 3.76 -6.60 -11.12
C LYS A 216 3.27 -6.91 -9.71
N MET A 217 2.06 -7.45 -9.57
CA MET A 217 1.49 -7.81 -8.28
C MET A 217 2.31 -8.90 -7.57
N LYS A 218 2.82 -9.87 -8.32
CA LYS A 218 3.74 -10.90 -7.79
C LYS A 218 5.01 -10.27 -7.22
N HIS A 219 5.69 -9.38 -7.96
CA HIS A 219 6.90 -8.73 -7.48
C HIS A 219 6.66 -7.89 -6.21
N ILE A 220 5.54 -7.13 -6.17
CA ILE A 220 5.18 -6.36 -4.98
C ILE A 220 4.90 -7.30 -3.80
N TYR A 221 4.11 -8.35 -4.02
CA TYR A 221 3.79 -9.33 -2.98
C TYR A 221 5.05 -9.99 -2.39
N GLU A 222 5.97 -10.43 -3.26
CA GLU A 222 7.20 -11.11 -2.84
C GLU A 222 8.25 -10.15 -2.25
N GLY A 223 8.26 -8.90 -2.69
CA GLY A 223 9.27 -7.89 -2.34
C GLY A 223 8.89 -6.94 -1.20
N THR A 224 7.74 -7.15 -0.56
CA THR A 224 7.25 -6.32 0.54
C THR A 224 6.80 -7.16 1.74
N CYS A 225 6.30 -6.50 2.79
CA CYS A 225 5.73 -7.17 3.97
C CYS A 225 4.52 -8.06 3.64
N LEU A 226 3.87 -7.88 2.49
CA LEU A 226 2.63 -8.58 2.12
C LEU A 226 2.77 -10.10 2.18
N LYS A 227 3.86 -10.67 1.68
CA LYS A 227 4.08 -12.12 1.71
C LYS A 227 3.99 -12.67 3.12
N LYS A 228 4.71 -12.05 4.05
CA LYS A 228 4.71 -12.43 5.47
C LYS A 228 3.31 -12.27 6.09
N GLN A 229 2.62 -11.18 5.78
CA GLN A 229 1.29 -10.89 6.32
C GLN A 229 0.23 -11.88 5.84
N PHE A 230 0.19 -12.18 4.53
CA PHE A 230 -0.75 -13.15 3.98
C PHE A 230 -0.47 -14.57 4.48
N GLN A 231 0.81 -14.98 4.52
CA GLN A 231 1.21 -16.29 5.08
C GLN A 231 0.85 -16.38 6.58
N GLY A 232 1.10 -15.33 7.35
CA GLY A 232 0.69 -15.25 8.77
C GLY A 232 -0.83 -15.36 8.94
N ALA A 233 -1.60 -14.87 7.97
CA ALA A 233 -3.04 -15.06 7.91
C ALA A 233 -3.44 -16.45 7.34
N GLY A 234 -2.49 -17.36 7.09
CA GLY A 234 -2.74 -18.70 6.55
C GLY A 234 -3.29 -18.67 5.11
N LEU A 235 -2.86 -17.69 4.31
CA LEU A 235 -3.24 -17.52 2.90
C LEU A 235 -2.02 -17.69 2.01
N GLU A 236 -2.19 -18.46 0.94
CA GLU A 236 -1.15 -18.69 -0.05
C GLU A 236 -1.56 -18.10 -1.40
N ALA A 237 -0.60 -17.44 -2.05
CA ALA A 237 -0.80 -16.87 -3.37
C ALA A 237 -0.80 -17.97 -4.43
N ALA A 238 -1.61 -17.82 -5.46
CA ALA A 238 -1.59 -18.66 -6.67
C ALA A 238 -0.46 -18.14 -7.60
N LEU A 239 0.76 -18.58 -7.37
CA LEU A 239 1.97 -18.14 -8.05
C LEU A 239 2.32 -19.02 -9.25
#